data_b19c5a5093a7558b6114face84b4d2db
#
_entry.id   b19c5a5093a7558b6114face84b4d2db
#
_cell.length_a   1.000
_cell.length_b   1.000
_cell.length_c   1.000
_cell.angle_alpha   90.00
_cell.angle_beta   90.00
_cell.angle_gamma   90.00
#
_symmetry.space_group_name_H-M   'P 1'
#
loop_
_entity.id
_entity.type
_entity.pdbx_description
1 polymer ?
#
loop_
_entity_poly.entity_id
_entity_poly.type
_entity_poly.pdbx_seq_one_letter_code
_entity_poly.pdbx_strand_id
1 'polypeptide(L)'
;MDITELLAFGAKQGASDLHLSAGLPPMIRVDGDIRRINLPAMEHKQVHELIYDIMNDKQRKDYEEFLETDFSFDVPGIARFRVNAFHQNRGAAAVFRTIPSKVLTMEDLGLGPVFRHITDMPRGLILVAGPTGSGKSTTLAAMVDYLNATKYQHILTVEDPIEFVHESKKSLINQREVHRDTHSFNDALRSALREDPDVIYVGELRDLETIRLALTAAETGHLVFGTLHTTSAAKTIDRIVDVFPTDEKPMVRSMLSESLQAVISQVLLKKIGGGRVAAHEIMLGTLAIRNLIREDKVAQMYSAIQTGGSLGMQTLDSCLKGLISQGLITKETAREKAKTPENF
;
A
#
# COMPACT_ATOMS: atom_id res chain seq x y z
N MET A 1 23.40 23.28 -11.43
CA MET A 1 22.85 21.90 -11.61
C MET A 1 21.46 21.96 -11.02
N ASP A 2 20.48 21.56 -11.78
CA ASP A 2 19.08 21.55 -11.36
C ASP A 2 18.74 20.17 -10.77
N ILE A 3 17.85 20.13 -9.78
CA ILE A 3 17.36 18.89 -9.18
C ILE A 3 16.69 17.99 -10.24
N THR A 4 16.00 18.58 -11.19
CA THR A 4 15.31 17.88 -12.28
C THR A 4 16.31 17.07 -13.15
N GLU A 5 17.49 17.63 -13.42
CA GLU A 5 18.56 16.94 -14.18
C GLU A 5 19.07 15.70 -13.44
N LEU A 6 19.26 15.81 -12.11
CA LEU A 6 19.71 14.70 -11.27
C LEU A 6 18.65 13.60 -11.19
N LEU A 7 17.38 13.97 -11.04
CA LEU A 7 16.25 13.04 -11.00
C LEU A 7 16.05 12.34 -12.36
N ALA A 8 16.17 13.08 -13.46
CA ALA A 8 16.13 12.53 -14.82
C ALA A 8 17.25 11.51 -15.06
N PHE A 9 18.48 11.86 -14.62
CA PHE A 9 19.62 10.95 -14.69
C PHE A 9 19.36 9.67 -13.88
N GLY A 10 18.90 9.79 -12.62
CA GLY A 10 18.54 8.65 -11.78
C GLY A 10 17.50 7.74 -12.42
N ALA A 11 16.40 8.33 -12.92
CA ALA A 11 15.35 7.60 -13.60
C ALA A 11 15.87 6.84 -14.84
N LYS A 12 16.73 7.48 -15.64
CA LYS A 12 17.36 6.86 -16.82
C LYS A 12 18.29 5.68 -16.46
N GLN A 13 18.92 5.73 -15.28
CA GLN A 13 19.74 4.64 -14.75
C GLN A 13 18.93 3.53 -14.06
N GLY A 14 17.61 3.64 -14.01
CA GLY A 14 16.75 2.69 -13.29
C GLY A 14 16.92 2.78 -11.76
N ALA A 15 17.32 3.94 -11.24
CA ALA A 15 17.51 4.13 -9.83
C ALA A 15 16.16 4.12 -9.08
N SER A 16 16.12 3.43 -7.94
CA SER A 16 15.00 3.46 -7.02
C SER A 16 15.00 4.73 -6.17
N ASP A 17 16.19 5.24 -5.83
CA ASP A 17 16.35 6.42 -4.99
C ASP A 17 17.53 7.29 -5.48
N LEU A 18 17.38 8.62 -5.37
CA LEU A 18 18.48 9.60 -5.42
C LEU A 18 18.73 10.09 -3.99
N HIS A 19 19.99 10.13 -3.59
CA HIS A 19 20.43 10.63 -2.30
C HIS A 19 21.27 11.88 -2.48
N LEU A 20 20.86 12.97 -1.86
CA LEU A 20 21.64 14.19 -1.70
C LEU A 20 22.08 14.34 -0.25
N SER A 21 23.35 14.59 0.00
CA SER A 21 23.87 14.78 1.36
C SER A 21 25.03 15.78 1.33
N ALA A 22 24.95 16.82 2.12
CA ALA A 22 26.02 17.80 2.25
C ALA A 22 27.36 17.13 2.56
N GLY A 23 28.41 17.57 1.87
CA GLY A 23 29.76 17.03 1.99
C GLY A 23 30.05 15.80 1.13
N LEU A 24 29.10 15.33 0.32
CA LEU A 24 29.23 14.16 -0.53
C LEU A 24 28.72 14.44 -1.96
N PRO A 25 29.26 13.71 -2.98
CA PRO A 25 28.64 13.71 -4.30
C PRO A 25 27.22 13.16 -4.23
N PRO A 26 26.31 13.55 -5.14
CA PRO A 26 25.02 12.88 -5.31
C PRO A 26 25.20 11.37 -5.52
N MET A 27 24.30 10.58 -4.96
CA MET A 27 24.31 9.12 -5.08
C MET A 27 22.96 8.60 -5.53
N ILE A 28 22.96 7.48 -6.24
CA ILE A 28 21.75 6.78 -6.65
C ILE A 28 21.78 5.35 -6.11
N ARG A 29 20.58 4.81 -5.81
CA ARG A 29 20.42 3.40 -5.50
C ARG A 29 19.93 2.66 -6.73
N VAL A 30 20.72 1.70 -7.20
CA VAL A 30 20.39 0.84 -8.34
C VAL A 30 20.54 -0.62 -7.91
N ASP A 31 19.53 -1.44 -8.11
CA ASP A 31 19.49 -2.85 -7.70
C ASP A 31 19.84 -3.10 -6.22
N GLY A 32 19.51 -2.14 -5.36
CA GLY A 32 19.80 -2.19 -3.92
C GLY A 32 21.11 -1.55 -3.50
N ASP A 33 22.06 -1.34 -4.42
CA ASP A 33 23.38 -0.78 -4.14
C ASP A 33 23.40 0.74 -4.30
N ILE A 34 24.04 1.44 -3.36
CA ILE A 34 24.29 2.88 -3.47
C ILE A 34 25.57 3.11 -4.31
N ARG A 35 25.43 3.92 -5.37
CA ARG A 35 26.51 4.28 -6.28
C ARG A 35 26.68 5.79 -6.35
N ARG A 36 27.92 6.26 -6.35
CA ARG A 36 28.20 7.70 -6.51
C ARG A 36 28.01 8.11 -7.97
N ILE A 37 27.39 9.28 -8.16
CA ILE A 37 27.41 9.95 -9.45
C ILE A 37 28.77 10.64 -9.58
N ASN A 38 29.36 10.65 -10.77
CA ASN A 38 30.65 11.30 -11.02
C ASN A 38 30.49 12.83 -11.10
N LEU A 39 30.21 13.43 -9.96
CA LEU A 39 30.06 14.86 -9.74
C LEU A 39 30.83 15.26 -8.48
N PRO A 40 31.21 16.56 -8.32
CA PRO A 40 31.84 17.02 -7.10
C PRO A 40 30.93 16.86 -5.87
N ALA A 41 31.56 16.81 -4.69
CA ALA A 41 30.84 16.86 -3.44
C ALA A 41 30.03 18.18 -3.32
N MET A 42 28.83 18.11 -2.85
CA MET A 42 27.93 19.25 -2.71
C MET A 42 28.07 19.87 -1.32
N GLU A 43 28.16 21.19 -1.26
CA GLU A 43 28.12 21.93 0.02
C GLU A 43 26.71 21.97 0.60
N HIS A 44 26.61 22.23 1.91
CA HIS A 44 25.33 22.39 2.59
C HIS A 44 24.38 23.36 1.86
N LYS A 45 24.90 24.52 1.48
CA LYS A 45 24.11 25.56 0.79
C LYS A 45 23.52 25.03 -0.54
N GLN A 46 24.29 24.33 -1.32
CA GLN A 46 23.84 23.77 -2.61
C GLN A 46 22.74 22.72 -2.41
N VAL A 47 22.92 21.80 -1.45
CA VAL A 47 21.90 20.78 -1.14
C VAL A 47 20.63 21.44 -0.61
N HIS A 48 20.78 22.42 0.30
CA HIS A 48 19.65 23.17 0.85
C HIS A 48 18.84 23.89 -0.23
N GLU A 49 19.51 24.63 -1.12
CA GLU A 49 18.84 25.35 -2.23
C GLU A 49 18.06 24.40 -3.13
N LEU A 50 18.66 23.26 -3.56
CA LEU A 50 17.98 22.27 -4.41
C LEU A 50 16.72 21.68 -3.75
N ILE A 51 16.75 21.44 -2.44
CA ILE A 51 15.62 20.90 -1.70
C ILE A 51 14.56 22.00 -1.48
N TYR A 52 15.00 23.19 -1.14
CA TYR A 52 14.13 24.31 -0.81
C TYR A 52 13.34 24.82 -2.01
N ASP A 53 13.94 24.79 -3.20
CA ASP A 53 13.31 25.23 -4.45
C ASP A 53 12.09 24.40 -4.86
N ILE A 54 12.04 23.13 -4.47
CA ILE A 54 10.92 22.23 -4.78
C ILE A 54 9.86 22.19 -3.67
N MET A 55 10.08 22.88 -2.55
CA MET A 55 9.13 22.94 -1.43
C MET A 55 8.15 24.10 -1.58
N ASN A 56 6.88 23.86 -1.21
CA ASN A 56 5.91 24.91 -0.98
C ASN A 56 6.16 25.60 0.39
N ASP A 57 5.47 26.73 0.64
CA ASP A 57 5.69 27.54 1.84
C ASP A 57 5.45 26.79 3.15
N LYS A 58 4.47 25.87 3.18
CA LYS A 58 4.21 25.03 4.35
C LYS A 58 5.35 24.06 4.59
N GLN A 59 5.80 23.36 3.54
CA GLN A 59 6.91 22.41 3.62
C GLN A 59 8.22 23.07 4.04
N ARG A 60 8.47 24.29 3.54
CA ARG A 60 9.63 25.12 3.97
C ARG A 60 9.56 25.43 5.45
N LYS A 61 8.40 25.87 5.94
CA LYS A 61 8.19 26.14 7.36
C LYS A 61 8.39 24.90 8.22
N ASP A 62 7.81 23.77 7.82
CA ASP A 62 7.94 22.49 8.54
C ASP A 62 9.42 22.04 8.56
N TYR A 63 10.13 22.18 7.44
CA TYR A 63 11.56 21.82 7.34
C TYR A 63 12.45 22.71 8.22
N GLU A 64 12.15 24.01 8.34
CA GLU A 64 12.89 24.93 9.23
C GLU A 64 12.57 24.68 10.72
N GLU A 65 11.31 24.34 11.04
CA GLU A 65 10.86 24.16 12.42
C GLU A 65 11.25 22.78 12.98
N PHE A 66 11.03 21.71 12.19
CA PHE A 66 11.22 20.32 12.64
C PHE A 66 12.55 19.72 12.16
N LEU A 67 13.31 20.39 11.31
CA LEU A 67 14.56 19.94 10.68
C LEU A 67 14.39 18.70 9.79
N GLU A 68 13.15 18.34 9.48
CA GLU A 68 12.78 17.26 8.58
C GLU A 68 11.38 17.51 7.99
N THR A 69 11.15 17.02 6.78
CA THR A 69 9.81 17.03 6.15
C THR A 69 9.70 15.95 5.09
N ASP A 70 8.52 15.37 4.98
CA ASP A 70 8.14 14.42 3.92
C ASP A 70 7.15 15.08 2.96
N PHE A 71 7.36 14.90 1.66
CA PHE A 71 6.44 15.41 0.63
C PHE A 71 6.60 14.63 -0.67
N SER A 72 5.68 14.85 -1.61
CA SER A 72 5.81 14.35 -2.98
C SER A 72 6.12 15.48 -3.95
N PHE A 73 6.91 15.16 -4.98
CA PHE A 73 7.34 16.09 -6.01
C PHE A 73 7.19 15.43 -7.39
N ASP A 74 6.47 16.11 -8.27
CA ASP A 74 6.22 15.64 -9.64
C ASP A 74 7.19 16.33 -10.61
N VAL A 75 7.88 15.53 -11.42
CA VAL A 75 8.67 16.04 -12.55
C VAL A 75 7.98 15.61 -13.85
N PRO A 76 7.30 16.56 -14.54
CA PRO A 76 6.58 16.24 -15.78
C PRO A 76 7.45 15.51 -16.79
N GLY A 77 6.94 14.40 -17.34
CA GLY A 77 7.64 13.61 -18.35
C GLY A 77 8.76 12.70 -17.81
N ILE A 78 9.02 12.70 -16.51
CA ILE A 78 10.04 11.84 -15.87
C ILE A 78 9.40 10.86 -14.90
N ALA A 79 8.99 11.33 -13.72
CA ALA A 79 8.36 10.53 -12.67
C ALA A 79 7.83 11.42 -11.55
N ARG A 80 7.05 10.81 -10.66
CA ARG A 80 6.74 11.34 -9.33
C ARG A 80 7.75 10.80 -8.33
N PHE A 81 8.11 11.62 -7.36
CA PHE A 81 9.08 11.27 -6.32
C PHE A 81 8.49 11.52 -4.94
N ARG A 82 8.69 10.57 -4.03
CA ARG A 82 8.54 10.81 -2.60
C ARG A 82 9.86 11.34 -2.07
N VAL A 83 9.81 12.49 -1.41
CA VAL A 83 10.99 13.17 -0.88
C VAL A 83 10.94 13.17 0.64
N ASN A 84 12.00 12.70 1.27
CA ASN A 84 12.28 12.95 2.68
C ASN A 84 13.49 13.88 2.77
N ALA A 85 13.29 15.08 3.24
CA ALA A 85 14.34 16.08 3.47
C ALA A 85 14.61 16.18 4.96
N PHE A 86 15.89 16.21 5.36
CA PHE A 86 16.29 16.22 6.75
C PHE A 86 17.65 16.89 6.96
N HIS A 87 17.95 17.26 8.20
CA HIS A 87 19.27 17.73 8.61
C HIS A 87 20.10 16.60 9.19
N GLN A 88 21.40 16.62 8.94
CA GLN A 88 22.39 15.72 9.52
C GLN A 88 23.68 16.51 9.84
N ASN A 89 24.67 15.89 10.49
CA ASN A 89 25.83 16.57 11.05
C ASN A 89 26.64 17.45 10.08
N ARG A 90 26.59 17.21 8.77
CA ARG A 90 27.27 18.01 7.74
C ARG A 90 26.35 19.06 7.11
N GLY A 91 25.05 19.04 7.42
CA GLY A 91 24.06 19.96 6.89
C GLY A 91 22.84 19.28 6.26
N ALA A 92 22.26 19.88 5.24
CA ALA A 92 21.07 19.37 4.57
C ALA A 92 21.31 18.03 3.86
N ALA A 93 20.27 17.19 3.85
CA ALA A 93 20.21 15.95 3.10
C ALA A 93 18.80 15.70 2.61
N ALA A 94 18.65 14.92 1.53
CA ALA A 94 17.36 14.42 1.06
C ALA A 94 17.49 13.09 0.35
N VAL A 95 16.42 12.29 0.44
CA VAL A 95 16.22 11.07 -0.32
C VAL A 95 15.00 11.25 -1.21
N PHE A 96 15.18 11.03 -2.50
CA PHE A 96 14.12 11.08 -3.51
C PHE A 96 13.85 9.66 -3.96
N ARG A 97 12.74 9.08 -3.57
CA ARG A 97 12.31 7.76 -4.04
C ARG A 97 11.46 7.89 -5.27
N THR A 98 11.84 7.24 -6.34
CA THR A 98 11.05 7.18 -7.58
C THR A 98 9.76 6.41 -7.34
N ILE A 99 8.62 7.03 -7.64
CA ILE A 99 7.31 6.39 -7.63
C ILE A 99 7.08 5.82 -9.03
N PRO A 100 6.82 4.51 -9.17
CA PRO A 100 6.58 3.90 -10.47
C PRO A 100 5.39 4.55 -11.19
N SER A 101 5.58 4.92 -12.46
CA SER A 101 4.50 5.44 -13.31
C SER A 101 3.66 4.33 -13.94
N LYS A 102 4.20 3.11 -14.00
CA LYS A 102 3.52 1.96 -14.60
C LYS A 102 2.87 1.12 -13.52
N VAL A 103 1.54 1.04 -13.56
CA VAL A 103 0.77 0.09 -12.76
C VAL A 103 0.85 -1.28 -13.43
N LEU A 104 1.25 -2.30 -12.67
CA LEU A 104 1.23 -3.69 -13.12
C LEU A 104 -0.20 -4.23 -13.09
N THR A 105 -0.53 -5.08 -14.07
CA THR A 105 -1.84 -5.74 -14.10
C THR A 105 -1.91 -6.89 -13.10
N MET A 106 -3.11 -7.38 -12.82
CA MET A 106 -3.29 -8.59 -12.01
C MET A 106 -2.57 -9.81 -12.64
N GLU A 107 -2.55 -9.88 -13.97
CA GLU A 107 -1.85 -10.93 -14.74
C GLU A 107 -0.33 -10.81 -14.59
N ASP A 108 0.23 -9.60 -14.68
CA ASP A 108 1.66 -9.35 -14.48
C ASP A 108 2.12 -9.79 -13.08
N LEU A 109 1.24 -9.63 -12.09
CA LEU A 109 1.49 -10.02 -10.70
C LEU A 109 1.20 -11.51 -10.42
N GLY A 110 0.63 -12.23 -11.37
CA GLY A 110 0.22 -13.62 -11.19
C GLY A 110 -0.93 -13.82 -10.20
N LEU A 111 -1.78 -12.81 -10.04
CA LEU A 111 -2.94 -12.87 -9.16
C LEU A 111 -4.01 -13.79 -9.76
N GLY A 112 -4.45 -14.76 -8.98
CA GLY A 112 -5.43 -15.75 -9.41
C GLY A 112 -6.86 -15.20 -9.61
N PRO A 113 -7.78 -16.00 -10.17
CA PRO A 113 -9.16 -15.57 -10.47
C PRO A 113 -9.93 -15.01 -9.27
N VAL A 114 -9.60 -15.45 -8.06
CA VAL A 114 -10.23 -14.96 -6.83
C VAL A 114 -10.06 -13.46 -6.63
N PHE A 115 -8.94 -12.88 -7.07
CA PHE A 115 -8.72 -11.42 -6.99
C PHE A 115 -9.71 -10.65 -7.86
N ARG A 116 -10.01 -11.13 -9.07
CA ARG A 116 -11.05 -10.54 -9.92
C ARG A 116 -12.41 -10.65 -9.27
N HIS A 117 -12.75 -11.82 -8.76
CA HIS A 117 -14.01 -12.05 -8.04
C HIS A 117 -14.17 -11.09 -6.86
N ILE A 118 -13.13 -10.92 -6.03
CA ILE A 118 -13.13 -9.98 -4.91
C ILE A 118 -13.29 -8.54 -5.40
N THR A 119 -12.55 -8.15 -6.46
CA THR A 119 -12.57 -6.79 -6.99
C THR A 119 -13.90 -6.43 -7.66
N ASP A 120 -14.59 -7.41 -8.23
CA ASP A 120 -15.90 -7.23 -8.88
C ASP A 120 -17.08 -7.15 -7.89
N MET A 121 -16.84 -7.26 -6.58
CA MET A 121 -17.89 -7.11 -5.59
C MET A 121 -18.55 -5.72 -5.69
N PRO A 122 -19.88 -5.64 -5.61
CA PRO A 122 -20.58 -4.37 -5.82
C PRO A 122 -20.41 -3.39 -4.65
N ARG A 123 -20.14 -3.90 -3.45
CA ARG A 123 -20.01 -3.12 -2.20
C ARG A 123 -19.37 -3.96 -1.10
N GLY A 124 -18.98 -3.31 -0.04
CA GLY A 124 -18.43 -3.93 1.17
C GLY A 124 -16.96 -3.59 1.36
N LEU A 125 -16.33 -4.23 2.33
CA LEU A 125 -14.98 -3.95 2.76
C LEU A 125 -14.02 -5.05 2.30
N ILE A 126 -12.96 -4.65 1.59
CA ILE A 126 -11.85 -5.50 1.19
C ILE A 126 -10.59 -4.98 1.88
N LEU A 127 -9.91 -5.85 2.61
CA LEU A 127 -8.71 -5.53 3.36
C LEU A 127 -7.49 -6.22 2.79
N VAL A 128 -6.42 -5.46 2.58
CA VAL A 128 -5.11 -5.98 2.19
C VAL A 128 -4.13 -5.73 3.33
N ALA A 129 -3.65 -6.80 3.92
CA ALA A 129 -2.80 -6.77 5.10
C ALA A 129 -1.40 -7.31 4.79
N GLY A 130 -0.43 -6.93 5.60
CA GLY A 130 0.95 -7.40 5.49
C GLY A 130 1.94 -6.38 6.00
N PRO A 131 3.17 -6.78 6.31
CA PRO A 131 4.21 -5.86 6.79
C PRO A 131 4.56 -4.80 5.74
N THR A 132 5.26 -3.76 6.17
CA THR A 132 5.82 -2.77 5.25
C THR A 132 6.70 -3.44 4.21
N GLY A 133 6.54 -3.05 2.95
CA GLY A 133 7.29 -3.63 1.84
C GLY A 133 6.79 -4.99 1.35
N SER A 134 5.62 -5.47 1.83
CA SER A 134 5.01 -6.73 1.33
C SER A 134 4.32 -6.59 -0.03
N GLY A 135 4.25 -5.39 -0.62
CA GLY A 135 3.67 -5.15 -1.94
C GLY A 135 2.16 -4.88 -1.92
N LYS A 136 1.57 -4.51 -0.77
CA LYS A 136 0.13 -4.20 -0.65
C LYS A 136 -0.33 -3.15 -1.67
N SER A 137 0.39 -2.03 -1.75
CA SER A 137 0.06 -0.94 -2.66
C SER A 137 0.13 -1.37 -4.12
N THR A 138 1.08 -2.24 -4.48
CA THR A 138 1.19 -2.79 -5.84
C THR A 138 -0.02 -3.68 -6.19
N THR A 139 -0.42 -4.55 -5.26
CA THR A 139 -1.61 -5.40 -5.44
C THR A 139 -2.88 -4.57 -5.55
N LEU A 140 -3.06 -3.59 -4.66
CA LEU A 140 -4.22 -2.69 -4.71
C LEU A 140 -4.23 -1.82 -5.96
N ALA A 141 -3.08 -1.30 -6.39
CA ALA A 141 -2.99 -0.56 -7.66
C ALA A 141 -3.45 -1.40 -8.84
N ALA A 142 -3.07 -2.69 -8.90
CA ALA A 142 -3.55 -3.61 -9.94
C ALA A 142 -5.07 -3.85 -9.86
N MET A 143 -5.63 -3.96 -8.64
CA MET A 143 -7.08 -4.12 -8.46
C MET A 143 -7.84 -2.85 -8.86
N VAL A 144 -7.35 -1.68 -8.47
CA VAL A 144 -7.92 -0.38 -8.87
C VAL A 144 -7.81 -0.18 -10.39
N ASP A 145 -6.67 -0.51 -11.00
CA ASP A 145 -6.50 -0.39 -12.45
C ASP A 145 -7.42 -1.33 -13.23
N TYR A 146 -7.68 -2.53 -12.70
CA TYR A 146 -8.67 -3.45 -13.27
C TYR A 146 -10.07 -2.82 -13.29
N LEU A 147 -10.53 -2.23 -12.18
CA LEU A 147 -11.82 -1.51 -12.14
C LEU A 147 -11.82 -0.34 -13.13
N ASN A 148 -10.75 0.46 -13.12
CA ASN A 148 -10.58 1.59 -14.01
C ASN A 148 -10.68 1.22 -15.50
N ALA A 149 -10.14 0.06 -15.87
CA ALA A 149 -10.15 -0.42 -17.25
C ALA A 149 -11.47 -1.10 -17.66
N THR A 150 -12.25 -1.61 -16.70
CA THR A 150 -13.41 -2.48 -16.99
C THR A 150 -14.76 -1.88 -16.61
N LYS A 151 -14.82 -1.00 -15.61
CA LYS A 151 -16.06 -0.44 -15.05
C LYS A 151 -16.18 1.06 -15.33
N TYR A 152 -17.41 1.56 -15.36
CA TYR A 152 -17.74 2.99 -15.47
C TYR A 152 -18.14 3.49 -14.06
N GLN A 153 -17.16 3.76 -13.22
CA GLN A 153 -17.33 4.08 -11.81
C GLN A 153 -16.53 5.33 -11.42
N HIS A 154 -16.90 5.95 -10.30
CA HIS A 154 -16.07 6.95 -9.66
C HIS A 154 -15.24 6.27 -8.55
N ILE A 155 -13.93 6.26 -8.72
CA ILE A 155 -12.97 5.70 -7.78
C ILE A 155 -12.25 6.85 -7.08
N LEU A 156 -12.42 6.93 -5.78
CA LEU A 156 -11.73 7.92 -4.93
C LEU A 156 -10.67 7.23 -4.09
N THR A 157 -9.43 7.73 -4.14
CA THR A 157 -8.37 7.26 -3.26
C THR A 157 -7.96 8.34 -2.26
N VAL A 158 -7.61 7.91 -1.04
CA VAL A 158 -7.02 8.75 0.00
C VAL A 158 -5.75 8.06 0.47
N GLU A 159 -4.60 8.67 0.23
CA GLU A 159 -3.29 8.04 0.40
C GLU A 159 -2.29 8.96 1.12
N ASP A 160 -1.27 8.38 1.75
CA ASP A 160 -0.22 9.12 2.46
C ASP A 160 1.14 8.42 2.31
N PRO A 161 1.90 8.75 1.24
CA PRO A 161 1.50 9.49 0.03
C PRO A 161 0.89 8.57 -1.05
N ILE A 162 0.52 9.15 -2.21
CA ILE A 162 0.15 8.39 -3.40
C ILE A 162 1.37 7.61 -3.90
N GLU A 163 1.23 6.27 -3.98
CA GLU A 163 2.33 5.38 -4.43
C GLU A 163 2.25 5.03 -5.93
N PHE A 164 1.07 5.11 -6.53
CA PHE A 164 0.85 4.87 -7.96
C PHE A 164 -0.12 5.92 -8.51
N VAL A 165 0.24 6.58 -9.58
CA VAL A 165 -0.65 7.51 -10.27
C VAL A 165 -1.47 6.77 -11.31
N HIS A 166 -2.79 6.88 -11.21
CA HIS A 166 -3.72 6.29 -12.15
C HIS A 166 -4.26 7.34 -13.12
N GLU A 167 -4.18 7.05 -14.40
CA GLU A 167 -4.90 7.81 -15.41
C GLU A 167 -6.33 7.26 -15.52
N SER A 168 -7.35 8.15 -15.56
CA SER A 168 -8.73 7.74 -15.76
C SER A 168 -8.90 7.09 -17.14
N LYS A 169 -9.47 5.86 -17.15
CA LYS A 169 -9.77 5.09 -18.36
C LYS A 169 -11.28 5.06 -18.61
N LYS A 170 -11.96 3.98 -18.21
CA LYS A 170 -13.42 3.93 -18.19
C LYS A 170 -14.01 4.57 -16.94
N SER A 171 -13.30 4.45 -15.81
CA SER A 171 -13.69 5.07 -14.55
C SER A 171 -13.11 6.48 -14.43
N LEU A 172 -13.78 7.33 -13.67
CA LEU A 172 -13.20 8.56 -13.14
C LEU A 172 -12.38 8.20 -11.90
N ILE A 173 -11.10 8.55 -11.87
CA ILE A 173 -10.26 8.38 -10.68
C ILE A 173 -9.88 9.75 -10.13
N ASN A 174 -10.17 9.97 -8.86
CA ASN A 174 -9.69 11.09 -8.07
C ASN A 174 -8.81 10.58 -6.94
N GLN A 175 -7.53 10.90 -6.97
CA GLN A 175 -6.56 10.53 -5.95
C GLN A 175 -6.26 11.75 -5.07
N ARG A 176 -6.42 11.59 -3.76
CA ARG A 176 -6.17 12.64 -2.76
C ARG A 176 -5.02 12.23 -1.86
N GLU A 177 -3.99 13.05 -1.81
CA GLU A 177 -2.84 12.86 -0.92
C GLU A 177 -3.03 13.64 0.38
N VAL A 178 -2.84 12.97 1.50
CA VAL A 178 -2.88 13.61 2.82
C VAL A 178 -1.77 14.66 2.92
N HIS A 179 -2.06 15.77 3.58
CA HIS A 179 -1.23 16.97 3.73
C HIS A 179 -1.04 17.83 2.46
N ARG A 180 -1.40 17.32 1.28
CA ARG A 180 -1.36 18.07 0.02
C ARG A 180 -2.76 18.46 -0.46
N ASP A 181 -3.64 17.45 -0.60
CA ASP A 181 -4.98 17.57 -1.19
C ASP A 181 -6.08 17.49 -0.14
N THR A 182 -5.75 17.03 1.06
CA THR A 182 -6.60 16.95 2.24
C THR A 182 -5.77 17.06 3.51
N HIS A 183 -6.38 17.46 4.62
CA HIS A 183 -5.66 17.61 5.88
C HIS A 183 -5.44 16.28 6.61
N SER A 184 -6.35 15.33 6.45
CA SER A 184 -6.29 14.03 7.11
C SER A 184 -7.08 12.97 6.36
N PHE A 185 -6.87 11.69 6.70
CA PHE A 185 -7.74 10.59 6.23
C PHE A 185 -9.20 10.82 6.63
N ASN A 186 -9.43 11.28 7.85
CA ASN A 186 -10.76 11.49 8.40
C ASN A 186 -11.52 12.60 7.66
N ASP A 187 -10.88 13.73 7.39
CA ASP A 187 -11.49 14.82 6.63
C ASP A 187 -11.84 14.38 5.21
N ALA A 188 -10.92 13.67 4.57
CA ALA A 188 -11.14 13.16 3.23
C ALA A 188 -12.29 12.15 3.18
N LEU A 189 -12.36 11.20 4.12
CA LEU A 189 -13.41 10.18 4.15
C LEU A 189 -14.79 10.78 4.50
N ARG A 190 -14.85 11.75 5.42
CA ARG A 190 -16.10 12.48 5.67
C ARG A 190 -16.61 13.22 4.44
N SER A 191 -15.71 13.80 3.66
CA SER A 191 -16.03 14.46 2.39
C SER A 191 -16.44 13.45 1.32
N ALA A 192 -15.73 12.32 1.24
CA ALA A 192 -15.91 11.27 0.24
C ALA A 192 -17.37 10.82 0.10
N LEU A 193 -18.09 10.67 1.22
CA LEU A 193 -19.49 10.27 1.22
C LEU A 193 -20.44 11.25 0.51
N ARG A 194 -19.97 12.45 0.16
CA ARG A 194 -20.70 13.48 -0.59
C ARG A 194 -20.13 13.74 -2.00
N GLU A 195 -19.09 13.00 -2.37
CA GLU A 195 -18.39 13.14 -3.65
C GLU A 195 -18.89 12.13 -4.70
N ASP A 196 -19.96 11.40 -4.40
CA ASP A 196 -20.58 10.38 -5.26
C ASP A 196 -19.60 9.28 -5.74
N PRO A 197 -18.78 8.69 -4.86
CA PRO A 197 -17.91 7.60 -5.24
C PRO A 197 -18.66 6.26 -5.26
N ASP A 198 -18.30 5.37 -6.17
CA ASP A 198 -18.67 3.95 -6.11
C ASP A 198 -17.64 3.15 -5.32
N VAL A 199 -16.38 3.53 -5.46
CA VAL A 199 -15.22 2.85 -4.87
C VAL A 199 -14.38 3.85 -4.07
N ILE A 200 -14.01 3.48 -2.85
CA ILE A 200 -13.13 4.27 -1.99
C ILE A 200 -11.92 3.41 -1.61
N TYR A 201 -10.71 3.90 -1.91
CA TYR A 201 -9.48 3.29 -1.44
C TYR A 201 -8.86 4.14 -0.33
N VAL A 202 -8.70 3.55 0.85
CA VAL A 202 -8.06 4.15 2.01
C VAL A 202 -6.67 3.55 2.16
N GLY A 203 -5.66 4.37 1.96
CA GLY A 203 -4.25 3.94 1.94
C GLY A 203 -3.84 3.16 3.18
N GLU A 204 -4.31 3.57 4.37
CA GLU A 204 -4.07 2.84 5.60
C GLU A 204 -5.17 3.09 6.66
N LEU A 205 -5.61 2.04 7.32
CA LEU A 205 -6.57 2.06 8.43
C LEU A 205 -5.80 2.01 9.77
N ARG A 206 -5.40 3.17 10.30
CA ARG A 206 -4.55 3.27 11.51
C ARG A 206 -5.33 3.48 12.79
N ASP A 207 -6.32 4.35 12.76
CA ASP A 207 -7.01 4.86 13.92
C ASP A 207 -8.50 4.51 13.90
N LEU A 208 -9.12 4.63 15.07
CA LEU A 208 -10.51 4.31 15.30
C LEU A 208 -11.46 5.06 14.36
N GLU A 209 -11.22 6.36 14.15
CA GLU A 209 -12.12 7.20 13.36
C GLU A 209 -12.07 6.84 11.88
N THR A 210 -10.86 6.63 11.33
CA THR A 210 -10.66 6.16 9.95
C THR A 210 -11.33 4.81 9.72
N ILE A 211 -11.18 3.87 10.65
CA ILE A 211 -11.82 2.54 10.58
C ILE A 211 -13.33 2.67 10.64
N ARG A 212 -13.87 3.49 11.54
CA ARG A 212 -15.32 3.73 11.66
C ARG A 212 -15.91 4.28 10.37
N LEU A 213 -15.26 5.27 9.75
CA LEU A 213 -15.69 5.88 8.50
C LEU A 213 -15.64 4.88 7.34
N ALA A 214 -14.59 4.04 7.26
CA ALA A 214 -14.47 2.99 6.26
C ALA A 214 -15.58 1.92 6.40
N LEU A 215 -15.87 1.48 7.62
CA LEU A 215 -16.97 0.56 7.90
C LEU A 215 -18.33 1.17 7.52
N THR A 216 -18.57 2.41 7.88
CA THR A 216 -19.81 3.14 7.53
C THR A 216 -19.96 3.25 6.01
N ALA A 217 -18.90 3.60 5.28
CA ALA A 217 -18.94 3.66 3.83
C ALA A 217 -19.25 2.30 3.20
N ALA A 218 -18.66 1.22 3.71
CA ALA A 218 -18.92 -0.15 3.23
C ALA A 218 -20.38 -0.60 3.49
N GLU A 219 -20.94 -0.26 4.65
CA GLU A 219 -22.34 -0.55 4.98
C GLU A 219 -23.33 0.25 4.13
N THR A 220 -22.99 1.50 3.82
CA THR A 220 -23.87 2.39 3.06
C THR A 220 -23.81 2.19 1.53
N GLY A 221 -23.11 1.17 1.06
CA GLY A 221 -23.20 0.72 -0.31
C GLY A 221 -21.94 0.92 -1.17
N HIS A 222 -20.86 1.46 -0.62
CA HIS A 222 -19.59 1.65 -1.33
C HIS A 222 -18.74 0.39 -1.30
N LEU A 223 -17.93 0.19 -2.34
CA LEU A 223 -16.83 -0.78 -2.30
C LEU A 223 -15.61 -0.08 -1.70
N VAL A 224 -15.15 -0.56 -0.55
CA VAL A 224 -14.06 0.07 0.21
C VAL A 224 -12.84 -0.85 0.24
N PHE A 225 -11.71 -0.35 -0.21
CA PHE A 225 -10.40 -0.97 -0.05
C PHE A 225 -9.64 -0.30 1.10
N GLY A 226 -9.03 -1.09 1.96
CA GLY A 226 -8.18 -0.57 3.04
C GLY A 226 -6.96 -1.43 3.28
N THR A 227 -5.90 -0.84 3.84
CA THR A 227 -4.70 -1.60 4.23
C THR A 227 -4.46 -1.58 5.73
N LEU A 228 -3.81 -2.66 6.20
CA LEU A 228 -3.31 -2.79 7.57
C LEU A 228 -1.92 -3.46 7.56
N HIS A 229 -1.19 -3.34 8.69
CA HIS A 229 0.15 -3.94 8.85
C HIS A 229 0.14 -5.28 9.59
N THR A 230 -0.98 -5.95 9.67
CA THR A 230 -1.14 -7.26 10.31
C THR A 230 -0.61 -8.39 9.42
N THR A 231 -0.32 -9.54 10.01
CA THR A 231 0.38 -10.66 9.36
C THR A 231 -0.51 -11.85 9.03
N SER A 232 -1.81 -11.77 9.32
CA SER A 232 -2.80 -12.80 8.97
C SER A 232 -4.20 -12.20 8.89
N ALA A 233 -5.12 -12.89 8.24
CA ALA A 233 -6.52 -12.49 8.14
C ALA A 233 -7.18 -12.41 9.53
N ALA A 234 -6.96 -13.40 10.39
CA ALA A 234 -7.48 -13.40 11.75
C ALA A 234 -6.98 -12.19 12.57
N LYS A 235 -5.67 -11.92 12.55
CA LYS A 235 -5.09 -10.74 13.23
C LYS A 235 -5.60 -9.42 12.66
N THR A 236 -6.00 -9.40 11.41
CA THR A 236 -6.59 -8.20 10.78
C THR A 236 -7.95 -7.90 11.39
N ILE A 237 -8.78 -8.92 11.58
CA ILE A 237 -10.09 -8.79 12.25
C ILE A 237 -9.91 -8.31 13.68
N ASP A 238 -9.03 -8.95 14.48
CA ASP A 238 -8.73 -8.54 15.84
C ASP A 238 -8.28 -7.09 15.89
N ARG A 239 -7.35 -6.68 15.01
CA ARG A 239 -6.83 -5.31 14.98
C ARG A 239 -7.90 -4.26 14.75
N ILE A 240 -8.85 -4.53 13.86
CA ILE A 240 -9.97 -3.62 13.60
C ILE A 240 -10.85 -3.47 14.84
N VAL A 241 -11.20 -4.58 15.47
CA VAL A 241 -12.08 -4.57 16.66
C VAL A 241 -11.37 -3.97 17.87
N ASP A 242 -10.09 -4.24 18.04
CA ASP A 242 -9.33 -3.86 19.24
C ASP A 242 -9.06 -2.36 19.39
N VAL A 243 -9.13 -1.59 18.32
CA VAL A 243 -8.99 -0.12 18.42
C VAL A 243 -10.20 0.55 19.06
N PHE A 244 -11.33 -0.14 19.14
CA PHE A 244 -12.58 0.39 19.70
C PHE A 244 -12.70 0.14 21.20
N PRO A 245 -13.39 1.03 21.93
CA PRO A 245 -13.77 0.80 23.33
C PRO A 245 -14.55 -0.50 23.49
N THR A 246 -14.45 -1.10 24.67
CA THR A 246 -15.04 -2.42 24.94
C THR A 246 -16.54 -2.47 24.72
N ASP A 247 -17.26 -1.41 25.06
CA ASP A 247 -18.70 -1.27 24.90
C ASP A 247 -19.14 -1.13 23.43
N GLU A 248 -18.26 -0.67 22.55
CA GLU A 248 -18.53 -0.56 21.11
C GLU A 248 -18.16 -1.85 20.32
N LYS A 249 -17.32 -2.71 20.85
CA LYS A 249 -16.82 -3.90 20.13
C LYS A 249 -17.91 -4.80 19.56
N PRO A 250 -19.02 -5.10 20.27
CA PRO A 250 -20.10 -5.91 19.70
C PRO A 250 -20.75 -5.28 18.46
N MET A 251 -20.94 -3.95 18.47
CA MET A 251 -21.46 -3.23 17.31
C MET A 251 -20.49 -3.27 16.14
N VAL A 252 -19.20 -3.05 16.39
CA VAL A 252 -18.15 -3.09 15.37
C VAL A 252 -18.05 -4.48 14.75
N ARG A 253 -18.13 -5.56 15.53
CA ARG A 253 -18.18 -6.93 15.01
C ARG A 253 -19.39 -7.15 14.12
N SER A 254 -20.55 -6.65 14.49
CA SER A 254 -21.75 -6.71 13.65
C SER A 254 -21.54 -6.01 12.32
N MET A 255 -21.11 -4.74 12.34
CA MET A 255 -20.82 -3.96 11.14
C MET A 255 -19.78 -4.66 10.23
N LEU A 256 -18.69 -5.13 10.82
CA LEU A 256 -17.62 -5.82 10.09
C LEU A 256 -18.14 -7.15 9.51
N SER A 257 -18.92 -7.91 10.26
CA SER A 257 -19.49 -9.19 9.79
C SER A 257 -20.41 -9.02 8.59
N GLU A 258 -21.11 -7.89 8.48
CA GLU A 258 -22.03 -7.62 7.37
C GLU A 258 -21.31 -7.03 6.16
N SER A 259 -20.32 -6.17 6.38
CA SER A 259 -19.64 -5.45 5.31
C SER A 259 -18.44 -6.17 4.73
N LEU A 260 -17.76 -7.06 5.46
CA LEU A 260 -16.53 -7.71 5.01
C LEU A 260 -16.75 -8.62 3.79
N GLN A 261 -16.00 -8.39 2.73
CA GLN A 261 -15.97 -9.25 1.55
C GLN A 261 -14.72 -10.12 1.50
N ALA A 262 -13.55 -9.58 1.83
CA ALA A 262 -12.30 -10.34 1.83
C ALA A 262 -11.24 -9.71 2.74
N VAL A 263 -10.35 -10.57 3.25
CA VAL A 263 -9.04 -10.17 3.79
C VAL A 263 -7.97 -10.92 3.03
N ILE A 264 -7.02 -10.17 2.45
CA ILE A 264 -5.86 -10.68 1.73
C ILE A 264 -4.63 -10.34 2.56
N SER A 265 -4.01 -11.32 3.19
CA SER A 265 -2.74 -11.12 3.90
C SER A 265 -1.58 -11.51 2.99
N GLN A 266 -0.61 -10.63 2.81
CA GLN A 266 0.41 -10.73 1.78
C GLN A 266 1.84 -10.64 2.34
N VAL A 267 2.71 -11.48 1.83
CA VAL A 267 4.15 -11.42 2.02
C VAL A 267 4.88 -11.48 0.68
N LEU A 268 6.05 -10.83 0.58
CA LEU A 268 6.93 -10.93 -0.59
C LEU A 268 8.08 -11.89 -0.32
N LEU A 269 8.40 -12.70 -1.33
CA LEU A 269 9.49 -13.66 -1.32
C LEU A 269 10.42 -13.44 -2.52
N LYS A 270 11.69 -13.82 -2.37
CA LYS A 270 12.65 -13.83 -3.48
C LYS A 270 12.32 -14.97 -4.42
N LYS A 271 12.30 -14.69 -5.72
CA LYS A 271 12.15 -15.69 -6.78
C LYS A 271 13.47 -16.36 -7.10
N ILE A 272 13.40 -17.61 -7.51
CA ILE A 272 14.49 -18.28 -8.22
C ILE A 272 14.72 -17.52 -9.53
N GLY A 273 15.97 -17.18 -9.82
CA GLY A 273 16.32 -16.41 -11.02
C GLY A 273 16.17 -14.89 -10.91
N GLY A 274 15.78 -14.37 -9.74
CA GLY A 274 15.71 -12.94 -9.47
C GLY A 274 14.28 -12.37 -9.44
N GLY A 275 14.14 -11.17 -8.91
CA GLY A 275 12.87 -10.54 -8.66
C GLY A 275 12.15 -11.08 -7.41
N ARG A 276 10.86 -10.71 -7.27
CA ARG A 276 10.04 -11.07 -6.12
C ARG A 276 8.69 -11.61 -6.56
N VAL A 277 8.07 -12.43 -5.72
CA VAL A 277 6.71 -12.94 -5.89
C VAL A 277 5.95 -12.78 -4.59
N ALA A 278 4.66 -12.46 -4.67
CA ALA A 278 3.79 -12.35 -3.52
C ALA A 278 3.18 -13.74 -3.19
N ALA A 279 3.11 -14.06 -1.90
CA ALA A 279 2.29 -15.15 -1.39
C ALA A 279 1.17 -14.58 -0.54
N HIS A 280 -0.02 -15.20 -0.64
CA HIS A 280 -1.25 -14.68 -0.05
C HIS A 280 -1.94 -15.72 0.81
N GLU A 281 -2.41 -15.27 1.99
CA GLU A 281 -3.53 -15.89 2.69
C GLU A 281 -4.79 -15.14 2.27
N ILE A 282 -5.83 -15.84 1.87
CA ILE A 282 -7.09 -15.25 1.38
C ILE A 282 -8.24 -15.78 2.20
N MET A 283 -8.95 -14.88 2.89
CA MET A 283 -10.19 -15.15 3.61
C MET A 283 -11.34 -14.40 2.95
N LEU A 284 -12.41 -15.09 2.61
CA LEU A 284 -13.62 -14.49 2.04
C LEU A 284 -14.70 -14.34 3.11
N GLY A 285 -15.51 -13.30 2.99
CA GLY A 285 -16.64 -13.00 3.86
C GLY A 285 -17.82 -13.95 3.68
N THR A 286 -17.58 -15.25 3.79
CA THR A 286 -18.63 -16.28 3.75
C THR A 286 -19.49 -16.20 5.00
N LEU A 287 -20.68 -16.83 4.96
CA LEU A 287 -21.56 -16.89 6.13
C LEU A 287 -20.85 -17.46 7.36
N ALA A 288 -20.02 -18.48 7.19
CA ALA A 288 -19.23 -19.06 8.28
C ALA A 288 -18.25 -18.04 8.89
N ILE A 289 -17.48 -17.32 8.05
CA ILE A 289 -16.55 -16.28 8.51
C ILE A 289 -17.31 -15.14 9.21
N ARG A 290 -18.42 -14.68 8.63
CA ARG A 290 -19.24 -13.62 9.21
C ARG A 290 -19.77 -14.01 10.61
N ASN A 291 -20.20 -15.26 10.79
CA ASN A 291 -20.62 -15.77 12.10
C ASN A 291 -19.46 -15.82 13.10
N LEU A 292 -18.26 -16.26 12.69
CA LEU A 292 -17.08 -16.26 13.56
C LEU A 292 -16.69 -14.84 14.02
N ILE A 293 -16.80 -13.83 13.14
CA ILE A 293 -16.57 -12.43 13.51
C ILE A 293 -17.60 -11.98 14.57
N ARG A 294 -18.88 -12.23 14.30
CA ARG A 294 -19.98 -11.81 15.17
C ARG A 294 -19.90 -12.41 16.56
N GLU A 295 -19.52 -13.68 16.64
CA GLU A 295 -19.42 -14.47 17.86
C GLU A 295 -18.04 -14.34 18.57
N ASP A 296 -17.13 -13.50 18.08
CA ASP A 296 -15.77 -13.33 18.62
C ASP A 296 -14.94 -14.64 18.64
N LYS A 297 -15.14 -15.47 17.62
CA LYS A 297 -14.46 -16.77 17.48
C LYS A 297 -13.32 -16.71 16.45
N VAL A 298 -12.51 -15.67 16.51
CA VAL A 298 -11.42 -15.39 15.56
C VAL A 298 -10.41 -16.55 15.47
N ALA A 299 -10.15 -17.24 16.58
CA ALA A 299 -9.26 -18.39 16.61
C ALA A 299 -9.68 -19.55 15.66
N GLN A 300 -10.95 -19.65 15.29
CA GLN A 300 -11.47 -20.67 14.38
C GLN A 300 -11.37 -20.29 12.90
N MET A 301 -11.03 -19.04 12.58
CA MET A 301 -10.98 -18.55 11.20
C MET A 301 -9.97 -19.30 10.34
N TYR A 302 -8.82 -19.66 10.89
CA TYR A 302 -7.80 -20.40 10.15
C TYR A 302 -8.33 -21.74 9.62
N SER A 303 -9.07 -22.48 10.46
CA SER A 303 -9.70 -23.73 10.04
C SER A 303 -10.76 -23.51 8.95
N ALA A 304 -11.52 -22.41 9.05
CA ALA A 304 -12.49 -22.05 8.00
C ALA A 304 -11.80 -21.69 6.67
N ILE A 305 -10.64 -21.01 6.73
CA ILE A 305 -9.83 -20.73 5.53
C ILE A 305 -9.32 -22.04 4.91
N GLN A 306 -8.79 -22.98 5.72
CA GLN A 306 -8.29 -24.27 5.25
C GLN A 306 -9.35 -25.08 4.50
N THR A 307 -10.58 -25.06 4.99
CA THR A 307 -11.70 -25.82 4.39
C THR A 307 -12.41 -25.07 3.26
N GLY A 308 -12.14 -23.77 3.12
CA GLY A 308 -12.79 -22.90 2.14
C GLY A 308 -12.13 -22.85 0.76
N GLY A 309 -11.25 -23.80 0.45
CA GLY A 309 -10.50 -23.80 -0.82
C GLY A 309 -11.37 -23.82 -2.07
N SER A 310 -12.51 -24.53 -2.05
CA SER A 310 -13.47 -24.58 -3.17
C SER A 310 -14.13 -23.21 -3.45
N LEU A 311 -14.11 -22.29 -2.48
CA LEU A 311 -14.63 -20.92 -2.61
C LEU A 311 -13.56 -19.93 -3.02
N GLY A 312 -12.29 -20.34 -3.12
CA GLY A 312 -11.16 -19.50 -3.44
C GLY A 312 -10.36 -19.01 -2.22
N MET A 313 -10.72 -19.45 -1.00
CA MET A 313 -9.89 -19.20 0.17
C MET A 313 -8.60 -20.03 0.12
N GLN A 314 -7.52 -19.50 0.66
CA GLN A 314 -6.26 -20.25 0.80
C GLN A 314 -5.49 -19.81 2.02
N THR A 315 -4.78 -20.75 2.65
CA THR A 315 -3.80 -20.43 3.69
C THR A 315 -2.49 -19.97 3.06
N LEU A 316 -1.67 -19.22 3.82
CA LEU A 316 -0.33 -18.85 3.36
C LEU A 316 0.51 -20.08 2.99
N ASP A 317 0.49 -21.12 3.84
CA ASP A 317 1.27 -22.35 3.62
C ASP A 317 0.83 -23.08 2.33
N SER A 318 -0.47 -23.09 2.03
CA SER A 318 -0.98 -23.66 0.76
C SER A 318 -0.46 -22.87 -0.45
N CYS A 319 -0.48 -21.54 -0.37
CA CYS A 319 0.07 -20.67 -1.41
C CYS A 319 1.57 -20.92 -1.61
N LEU A 320 2.35 -21.00 -0.53
CA LEU A 320 3.79 -21.27 -0.57
C LEU A 320 4.10 -22.62 -1.23
N LYS A 321 3.34 -23.69 -0.92
CA LYS A 321 3.47 -25.00 -1.58
C LYS A 321 3.20 -24.91 -3.09
N GLY A 322 2.20 -24.12 -3.49
CA GLY A 322 1.92 -23.83 -4.89
C GLY A 322 3.08 -23.14 -5.60
N LEU A 323 3.69 -22.13 -4.97
CA LEU A 323 4.85 -21.42 -5.53
C LEU A 323 6.09 -22.31 -5.66
N ILE A 324 6.32 -23.22 -4.70
CA ILE A 324 7.39 -24.23 -4.79
C ILE A 324 7.12 -25.18 -5.97
N SER A 325 5.91 -25.69 -6.11
CA SER A 325 5.55 -26.62 -7.18
C SER A 325 5.69 -26.00 -8.57
N GLN A 326 5.50 -24.69 -8.67
CA GLN A 326 5.73 -23.91 -9.90
C GLN A 326 7.21 -23.58 -10.14
N GLY A 327 8.11 -23.92 -9.23
CA GLY A 327 9.53 -23.62 -9.32
C GLY A 327 9.86 -22.11 -9.16
N LEU A 328 8.97 -21.35 -8.54
CA LEU A 328 9.15 -19.90 -8.36
C LEU A 328 9.98 -19.55 -7.12
N ILE A 329 9.90 -20.36 -6.07
CA ILE A 329 10.64 -20.15 -4.82
C ILE A 329 11.26 -21.46 -4.33
N THR A 330 12.29 -21.37 -3.49
CA THR A 330 12.88 -22.55 -2.83
C THR A 330 12.11 -22.93 -1.57
N LYS A 331 12.33 -24.15 -1.06
CA LYS A 331 11.78 -24.60 0.23
C LYS A 331 12.28 -23.74 1.40
N GLU A 332 13.54 -23.36 1.37
CA GLU A 332 14.16 -22.49 2.38
C GLU A 332 13.46 -21.14 2.43
N THR A 333 13.24 -20.52 1.27
CA THR A 333 12.51 -19.24 1.18
C THR A 333 11.08 -19.37 1.70
N ALA A 334 10.39 -20.48 1.43
CA ALA A 334 9.05 -20.73 1.95
C ALA A 334 9.03 -20.89 3.48
N ARG A 335 9.99 -21.64 4.04
CA ARG A 335 10.11 -21.86 5.50
C ARG A 335 10.23 -20.55 6.29
N GLU A 336 10.94 -19.56 5.76
CA GLU A 336 11.11 -18.25 6.41
C GLU A 336 9.78 -17.51 6.66
N LYS A 337 8.76 -17.79 5.86
CA LYS A 337 7.46 -17.10 5.90
C LYS A 337 6.29 -17.99 6.28
N ALA A 338 6.50 -19.30 6.27
CA ALA A 338 5.46 -20.28 6.55
C ALA A 338 4.93 -20.16 7.98
N LYS A 339 3.65 -20.42 8.16
CA LYS A 339 3.03 -20.56 9.48
C LYS A 339 3.50 -21.83 10.18
N THR A 340 3.70 -22.90 9.41
CA THR A 340 4.15 -24.22 9.88
C THR A 340 5.41 -24.62 9.09
N PRO A 341 6.60 -24.09 9.46
CA PRO A 341 7.84 -24.29 8.69
C PRO A 341 8.25 -25.77 8.52
N GLU A 342 7.86 -26.64 9.44
CA GLU A 342 8.12 -28.08 9.42
C GLU A 342 7.45 -28.81 8.26
N ASN A 343 6.49 -28.19 7.59
CA ASN A 343 5.75 -28.77 6.45
C ASN A 343 6.44 -28.55 5.09
N PHE A 344 7.67 -27.95 5.07
CA PHE A 344 8.40 -27.58 3.85
C PHE A 344 9.76 -28.23 3.71
#